data_4bae0ef0dccf3347856e940d06ece773
#
_entry.id   4bae0ef0dccf3347856e940d06ece773
#
_cell.length_a   1.000
_cell.length_b   1.000
_cell.length_c   1.000
_cell.angle_alpha   90.00
_cell.angle_beta   90.00
_cell.angle_gamma   90.00
#
_symmetry.space_group_name_H-M   'P 1'
#
loop_
_entity.id
_entity.type
_entity.pdbx_description
1 polymer ?
#
loop_
_entity_poly.entity_id
_entity_poly.type
_entity_poly.pdbx_seq_one_letter_code
_entity_poly.pdbx_strand_id
1 'polypeptide(L)'
;MKKNLYSLQRNTGLIGRYVIQEVLGQGGFGITYLGIDKLYGNKVAIKEYYPQEIAMRKAQYEDVVTVTSIEEKNNYDKGKKRFLDEAQVMARFNKNEGIVKILDFFEANNTAYIVMEYLEGITLKQYLGKYGVIQFRNLIEMMLPLREALIEIHSQGLI
;
A
#
# COMPACT_ATOMS: atom_id res chain seq x y z
N MET A 1 9.39 -2.67 19.27
CA MET A 1 8.37 -2.88 18.21
C MET A 1 7.53 -4.08 18.58
N LYS A 2 6.21 -3.95 18.68
CA LYS A 2 5.32 -5.10 18.85
C LYS A 2 5.39 -5.94 17.59
N LYS A 3 5.81 -7.19 17.70
CA LYS A 3 5.83 -8.16 16.61
C LYS A 3 4.39 -8.32 16.12
N ASN A 4 4.10 -7.90 14.90
CA ASN A 4 2.76 -8.02 14.35
C ASN A 4 2.56 -9.49 13.94
N LEU A 5 1.75 -10.22 14.69
CA LEU A 5 1.50 -11.66 14.51
C LEU A 5 0.84 -12.01 13.17
N TYR A 6 0.32 -11.00 12.47
CA TYR A 6 -0.50 -11.18 11.26
C TYR A 6 0.19 -10.72 9.97
N SER A 7 1.37 -10.11 10.07
CA SER A 7 2.14 -9.67 8.89
C SER A 7 2.97 -10.81 8.31
N LEU A 8 3.25 -10.72 7.00
CA LEU A 8 4.22 -11.57 6.34
C LEU A 8 5.59 -11.44 7.02
N GLN A 9 6.32 -12.54 7.07
CA GLN A 9 7.65 -12.57 7.66
C GLN A 9 8.68 -11.93 6.71
N ARG A 10 9.78 -11.45 7.30
CA ARG A 10 10.92 -11.03 6.51
C ARG A 10 11.40 -12.17 5.62
N ASN A 11 11.80 -11.86 4.41
CA ASN A 11 12.23 -12.78 3.36
C ASN A 11 11.10 -13.65 2.75
N THR A 12 9.83 -13.43 3.10
CA THR A 12 8.71 -14.04 2.36
C THR A 12 8.78 -13.59 0.90
N GLY A 13 8.76 -14.56 0.01
CA GLY A 13 8.73 -14.35 -1.44
C GLY A 13 7.29 -14.23 -1.96
N LEU A 14 7.02 -13.24 -2.80
CA LEU A 14 5.75 -13.08 -3.49
C LEU A 14 5.95 -13.28 -5.00
N ILE A 15 5.16 -14.14 -5.60
CA ILE A 15 5.14 -14.50 -7.04
C ILE A 15 6.54 -14.70 -7.68
N GLY A 16 7.52 -15.15 -6.87
CA GLY A 16 8.91 -15.36 -7.34
C GLY A 16 9.72 -14.08 -7.59
N ARG A 17 9.09 -12.91 -7.56
CA ARG A 17 9.70 -11.62 -7.92
C ARG A 17 9.97 -10.71 -6.72
N TYR A 18 9.03 -10.54 -5.82
CA TYR A 18 9.18 -9.61 -4.70
C TYR A 18 9.57 -10.33 -3.42
N VAL A 19 10.37 -9.68 -2.57
CA VAL A 19 10.78 -10.20 -1.26
C VAL A 19 10.46 -9.18 -0.17
N ILE A 20 9.68 -9.59 0.81
CA ILE A 20 9.33 -8.76 1.98
C ILE A 20 10.56 -8.51 2.85
N GLN A 21 10.76 -7.26 3.27
CA GLN A 21 11.83 -6.87 4.18
C GLN A 21 11.30 -6.51 5.57
N GLU A 22 10.39 -5.57 5.65
CA GLU A 22 9.82 -5.11 6.92
C GLU A 22 8.44 -4.49 6.74
N VAL A 23 7.71 -4.35 7.83
CA VAL A 23 6.42 -3.65 7.85
C VAL A 23 6.67 -2.14 7.95
N LEU A 24 6.16 -1.37 6.98
CA LEU A 24 6.17 0.09 6.98
C LEU A 24 5.00 0.68 7.75
N GLY A 25 3.84 0.02 7.69
CA GLY A 25 2.63 0.48 8.36
C GLY A 25 1.50 -0.53 8.28
N GLN A 26 0.50 -0.32 9.13
CA GLN A 26 -0.72 -1.12 9.17
C GLN A 26 -1.91 -0.22 9.44
N GLY A 27 -2.99 -0.42 8.69
CA GLY A 27 -4.28 0.24 8.85
C GLY A 27 -5.44 -0.74 8.89
N GLY A 28 -6.67 -0.27 9.04
CA GLY A 28 -7.86 -1.12 9.09
C GLY A 28 -8.06 -2.02 7.86
N PHE A 29 -7.61 -1.57 6.70
CA PHE A 29 -7.83 -2.26 5.42
C PHE A 29 -6.60 -2.98 4.87
N GLY A 30 -5.43 -2.87 5.49
CA GLY A 30 -4.25 -3.52 4.96
C GLY A 30 -2.96 -3.27 5.70
N ILE A 31 -1.93 -3.98 5.23
CA ILE A 31 -0.57 -3.91 5.74
C ILE A 31 0.33 -3.44 4.60
N THR A 32 1.21 -2.47 4.87
CA THR A 32 2.19 -2.00 3.89
C THR A 32 3.58 -2.46 4.32
N TYR A 33 4.30 -3.04 3.39
CA TYR A 33 5.65 -3.56 3.57
C TYR A 33 6.66 -2.79 2.73
N LEU A 34 7.89 -2.70 3.23
CA LEU A 34 9.06 -2.52 2.39
C LEU A 34 9.38 -3.87 1.74
N GLY A 35 9.55 -3.88 0.44
CA GLY A 35 9.99 -5.05 -0.33
C GLY A 35 11.14 -4.73 -1.26
N ILE A 36 11.72 -5.78 -1.83
CA ILE A 36 12.70 -5.69 -2.92
C ILE A 36 12.14 -6.38 -4.15
N ASP A 37 12.14 -5.69 -5.27
CA ASP A 37 11.94 -6.29 -6.59
C ASP A 37 13.24 -6.98 -7.03
N LYS A 38 13.25 -8.31 -7.05
CA LYS A 38 14.45 -9.09 -7.43
C LYS A 38 14.87 -8.90 -8.88
N LEU A 39 13.95 -8.50 -9.75
CA LEU A 39 14.24 -8.31 -11.17
C LEU A 39 15.13 -7.07 -11.41
N TYR A 40 14.87 -5.99 -10.66
CA TYR A 40 15.57 -4.72 -10.83
C TYR A 40 16.49 -4.37 -9.63
N GLY A 41 16.37 -5.09 -8.51
CA GLY A 41 17.11 -4.78 -7.28
C GLY A 41 16.59 -3.56 -6.51
N ASN A 42 15.45 -3.00 -6.92
CA ASN A 42 14.92 -1.76 -6.36
C ASN A 42 14.05 -2.02 -5.13
N LYS A 43 14.04 -1.05 -4.20
CA LYS A 43 13.06 -0.99 -3.13
C LYS A 43 11.67 -0.68 -3.68
N VAL A 44 10.66 -1.34 -3.16
CA VAL A 44 9.25 -1.14 -3.47
C VAL A 44 8.43 -1.08 -2.20
N ALA A 45 7.30 -0.36 -2.22
CA ALA A 45 6.28 -0.46 -1.19
C ALA A 45 5.21 -1.46 -1.65
N ILE A 46 4.88 -2.44 -0.80
CA ILE A 46 3.92 -3.49 -1.12
C ILE A 46 2.76 -3.39 -0.14
N LYS A 47 1.59 -3.01 -0.64
CA LYS A 47 0.35 -2.94 0.15
C LYS A 47 -0.42 -4.23 -0.02
N GLU A 48 -0.70 -4.91 1.07
CA GLU A 48 -1.51 -6.12 1.14
C GLU A 48 -2.94 -5.77 1.55
N TYR A 49 -3.94 -6.32 0.87
CA TYR A 49 -5.32 -6.28 1.31
C TYR A 49 -5.51 -7.19 2.51
N TYR A 50 -5.67 -6.60 3.70
CA TYR A 50 -5.81 -7.32 4.96
C TYR A 50 -6.79 -6.60 5.89
N PRO A 51 -8.12 -6.72 5.65
CA PRO A 51 -9.13 -6.12 6.51
C PRO A 51 -9.15 -6.85 7.85
N GLN A 52 -8.62 -6.22 8.89
CA GLN A 52 -8.31 -6.84 10.20
C GLN A 52 -9.52 -7.45 10.90
N GLU A 53 -10.72 -6.95 10.64
CA GLU A 53 -11.94 -7.42 11.28
C GLU A 53 -12.39 -8.79 10.77
N ILE A 54 -12.08 -9.11 9.50
CA ILE A 54 -12.57 -10.32 8.83
C ILE A 54 -11.47 -11.20 8.25
N ALA A 55 -10.21 -10.75 8.26
CA ALA A 55 -9.06 -11.47 7.75
C ALA A 55 -8.15 -11.93 8.88
N MET A 56 -7.64 -13.15 8.78
CA MET A 56 -6.67 -13.72 9.73
C MET A 56 -5.63 -14.59 9.03
N ARG A 57 -4.46 -14.74 9.65
CA ARG A 57 -3.50 -15.81 9.39
C ARG A 57 -3.52 -16.79 10.56
N LYS A 58 -3.68 -18.08 10.28
CA LYS A 58 -3.85 -19.10 11.31
C LYS A 58 -2.58 -19.38 12.13
N ALA A 59 -1.42 -19.17 11.53
CA ALA A 59 -0.15 -19.36 12.19
C ALA A 59 0.88 -18.32 11.76
N GLN A 60 1.87 -18.08 12.61
CA GLN A 60 2.93 -17.08 12.38
C GLN A 60 3.77 -17.35 11.12
N TYR A 61 3.70 -18.55 10.55
CA TYR A 61 4.46 -18.97 9.38
C TYR A 61 3.59 -19.27 8.16
N GLU A 62 2.30 -18.99 8.25
CA GLU A 62 1.39 -19.13 7.11
C GLU A 62 1.24 -17.79 6.40
N ASP A 63 1.58 -17.75 5.12
CA ASP A 63 1.41 -16.56 4.28
C ASP A 63 -0.05 -16.39 3.84
N VAL A 64 -0.83 -17.48 3.83
CA VAL A 64 -2.21 -17.50 3.33
C VAL A 64 -3.17 -16.83 4.30
N VAL A 65 -3.97 -15.90 3.76
CA VAL A 65 -5.05 -15.25 4.48
C VAL A 65 -6.30 -16.13 4.49
N THR A 66 -6.93 -16.26 5.66
CA THR A 66 -8.23 -16.91 5.83
C THR A 66 -9.26 -15.90 6.31
N VAL A 67 -10.51 -16.09 5.91
CA VAL A 67 -11.63 -15.26 6.35
C VAL A 67 -12.23 -15.87 7.62
N THR A 68 -12.63 -15.02 8.57
CA THR A 68 -13.09 -15.43 9.91
C THR A 68 -14.40 -16.23 9.88
N SER A 69 -15.28 -15.98 8.90
CA SER A 69 -16.52 -16.72 8.73
C SER A 69 -16.93 -16.86 7.26
N ILE A 70 -17.82 -17.82 6.97
CA ILE A 70 -18.37 -18.02 5.62
C ILE A 70 -19.22 -16.82 5.19
N GLU A 71 -19.91 -16.18 6.12
CA GLU A 71 -20.74 -15.00 5.87
C GLU A 71 -19.92 -13.81 5.39
N GLU A 72 -18.71 -13.62 5.97
CA GLU A 72 -17.81 -12.53 5.59
C GLU A 72 -17.03 -12.78 4.29
N LYS A 73 -17.04 -14.02 3.79
CA LYS A 73 -16.29 -14.36 2.56
C LYS A 73 -16.71 -13.51 1.36
N ASN A 74 -18.01 -13.26 1.18
CA ASN A 74 -18.52 -12.45 0.08
C ASN A 74 -18.07 -10.98 0.20
N ASN A 75 -18.08 -10.44 1.42
CA ASN A 75 -17.59 -9.08 1.71
C ASN A 75 -16.10 -8.97 1.46
N TYR A 76 -15.34 -9.98 1.89
CA TYR A 76 -13.90 -10.06 1.66
C TYR A 76 -13.56 -10.10 0.17
N ASP A 77 -14.22 -10.97 -0.61
CA ASP A 77 -13.97 -11.12 -2.04
C ASP A 77 -14.34 -9.84 -2.83
N LYS A 78 -15.44 -9.18 -2.47
CA LYS A 78 -15.83 -7.88 -3.04
C LYS A 78 -14.80 -6.78 -2.71
N GLY A 79 -14.33 -6.74 -1.45
CA GLY A 79 -13.32 -5.78 -1.02
C GLY A 79 -11.97 -6.01 -1.71
N LYS A 80 -11.55 -7.28 -1.85
CA LYS A 80 -10.35 -7.66 -2.57
C LYS A 80 -10.40 -7.23 -4.03
N LYS A 81 -11.54 -7.45 -4.71
CA LYS A 81 -11.74 -6.98 -6.08
C LYS A 81 -11.64 -5.46 -6.18
N ARG A 82 -12.34 -4.71 -5.32
CA ARG A 82 -12.26 -3.23 -5.29
C ARG A 82 -10.85 -2.73 -5.09
N PHE A 83 -10.07 -3.40 -4.24
CA PHE A 83 -8.68 -3.06 -3.99
C PHE A 83 -7.80 -3.17 -5.25
N LEU A 84 -8.02 -4.21 -6.07
CA LEU A 84 -7.33 -4.37 -7.36
C LEU A 84 -7.86 -3.39 -8.42
N ASP A 85 -9.16 -3.18 -8.49
CA ASP A 85 -9.78 -2.21 -9.40
C ASP A 85 -9.23 -0.79 -9.12
N GLU A 86 -9.08 -0.41 -7.84
CA GLU A 86 -8.46 0.86 -7.42
C GLU A 86 -7.02 0.97 -7.94
N ALA A 87 -6.21 -0.08 -7.77
CA ALA A 87 -4.83 -0.10 -8.27
C ALA A 87 -4.77 0.08 -9.80
N GLN A 88 -5.66 -0.59 -10.54
CA GLN A 88 -5.74 -0.46 -11.99
C GLN A 88 -6.10 0.96 -12.43
N VAL A 89 -7.01 1.60 -11.72
CA VAL A 89 -7.38 3.00 -11.97
C VAL A 89 -6.21 3.92 -11.66
N MET A 90 -5.58 3.77 -10.49
CA MET A 90 -4.45 4.61 -10.06
C MET A 90 -3.23 4.47 -11.00
N ALA A 91 -3.00 3.30 -11.58
CA ALA A 91 -1.91 3.10 -12.54
C ALA A 91 -2.01 3.98 -13.80
N ARG A 92 -3.20 4.49 -14.15
CA ARG A 92 -3.39 5.43 -15.27
C ARG A 92 -2.73 6.77 -15.03
N PHE A 93 -2.52 7.12 -13.75
CA PHE A 93 -1.93 8.38 -13.32
C PHE A 93 -0.42 8.32 -13.08
N ASN A 94 0.25 7.21 -13.45
CA ASN A 94 1.70 7.01 -13.23
C ASN A 94 2.60 8.08 -13.87
N LYS A 95 2.06 8.92 -14.77
CA LYS A 95 2.79 10.05 -15.37
C LYS A 95 2.78 11.30 -14.48
N ASN A 96 1.88 11.37 -13.51
CA ASN A 96 1.77 12.50 -12.59
C ASN A 96 2.74 12.32 -11.42
N GLU A 97 3.67 13.26 -11.26
CA GLU A 97 4.69 13.21 -10.20
C GLU A 97 4.13 13.43 -8.78
N GLY A 98 2.93 13.99 -8.66
CA GLY A 98 2.22 14.17 -7.39
C GLY A 98 1.49 12.92 -6.90
N ILE A 99 1.49 11.83 -7.69
CA ILE A 99 0.79 10.58 -7.37
C ILE A 99 1.81 9.45 -7.32
N VAL A 100 1.71 8.61 -6.27
CA VAL A 100 2.56 7.42 -6.13
C VAL A 100 2.35 6.46 -7.31
N LYS A 101 3.44 6.00 -7.93
CA LYS A 101 3.37 5.12 -9.11
C LYS A 101 3.04 3.70 -8.70
N ILE A 102 2.03 3.13 -9.36
CA ILE A 102 1.71 1.70 -9.27
C ILE A 102 2.60 0.94 -10.24
N LEU A 103 3.40 0.03 -9.73
CA LEU A 103 4.35 -0.76 -10.52
C LEU A 103 3.80 -2.12 -10.92
N ASP A 104 2.95 -2.71 -10.05
CA ASP A 104 2.35 -4.03 -10.26
C ASP A 104 1.16 -4.22 -9.31
N PHE A 105 0.27 -5.16 -9.63
CA PHE A 105 -0.76 -5.64 -8.72
C PHE A 105 -1.14 -7.07 -9.08
N PHE A 106 -1.37 -7.91 -8.06
CA PHE A 106 -1.63 -9.33 -8.26
C PHE A 106 -2.36 -9.96 -7.08
N GLU A 107 -2.91 -11.14 -7.30
CA GLU A 107 -3.45 -12.01 -6.25
C GLU A 107 -2.44 -13.10 -5.90
N ALA A 108 -2.23 -13.31 -4.60
CA ALA A 108 -1.49 -14.44 -4.03
C ALA A 108 -1.94 -14.64 -2.58
N ASN A 109 -1.65 -15.81 -1.99
CA ASN A 109 -1.92 -16.08 -0.57
C ASN A 109 -3.37 -15.85 -0.15
N ASN A 110 -4.33 -16.08 -1.07
CA ASN A 110 -5.76 -15.80 -0.89
C ASN A 110 -6.08 -14.32 -0.58
N THR A 111 -5.20 -13.40 -0.95
CA THR A 111 -5.36 -11.96 -0.85
C THR A 111 -4.85 -11.25 -2.10
N ALA A 112 -4.79 -9.93 -2.07
CA ALA A 112 -4.28 -9.11 -3.15
C ALA A 112 -3.16 -8.18 -2.67
N TYR A 113 -2.26 -7.88 -3.59
CA TYR A 113 -1.12 -7.01 -3.36
C TYR A 113 -1.07 -5.91 -4.42
N ILE A 114 -0.71 -4.69 -3.99
CA ILE A 114 -0.37 -3.57 -4.87
C ILE A 114 1.10 -3.24 -4.61
N VAL A 115 1.90 -3.25 -5.66
CA VAL A 115 3.31 -2.85 -5.60
C VAL A 115 3.44 -1.43 -6.12
N MET A 116 4.04 -0.57 -5.32
CA MET A 116 4.22 0.86 -5.59
C MET A 116 5.68 1.24 -5.51
N GLU A 117 6.05 2.35 -6.09
CA GLU A 117 7.34 2.95 -5.83
C GLU A 117 7.52 3.21 -4.33
N TYR A 118 8.73 2.95 -3.84
CA TYR A 118 9.07 3.28 -2.46
C TYR A 118 9.57 4.73 -2.40
N LEU A 119 8.84 5.58 -1.69
CA LEU A 119 9.21 6.97 -1.50
C LEU A 119 10.14 7.09 -0.29
N GLU A 120 11.39 7.45 -0.53
CA GLU A 120 12.33 7.75 0.56
C GLU A 120 12.04 9.14 1.11
N GLY A 121 11.88 9.25 2.42
CA GLY A 121 11.60 10.53 3.06
C GLY A 121 10.83 10.39 4.37
N ILE A 122 10.24 11.50 4.77
CA ILE A 122 9.41 11.59 5.98
C ILE A 122 8.02 12.10 5.63
N THR A 123 7.03 11.67 6.38
CA THR A 123 5.66 12.18 6.23
C THR A 123 5.55 13.64 6.67
N LEU A 124 4.56 14.38 6.15
CA LEU A 124 4.27 15.73 6.60
C LEU A 124 4.08 15.82 8.12
N LYS A 125 3.43 14.82 8.72
CA LYS A 125 3.28 14.72 10.18
C LYS A 125 4.64 14.64 10.90
N GLN A 126 5.56 13.83 10.39
CA GLN A 126 6.93 13.72 10.94
C GLN A 126 7.72 15.00 10.72
N TYR A 127 7.55 15.63 9.56
CA TYR A 127 8.17 16.92 9.25
C TYR A 127 7.73 17.99 10.25
N LEU A 128 6.42 18.16 10.46
CA LEU A 128 5.87 19.12 11.43
C LEU A 128 6.33 18.81 12.86
N GLY A 129 6.39 17.53 13.23
CA GLY A 129 6.89 17.12 14.55
C GLY A 129 8.37 17.43 14.77
N LYS A 130 9.18 17.41 13.70
CA LYS A 130 10.63 17.65 13.76
C LYS A 130 11.01 19.13 13.61
N TYR A 131 10.32 19.85 12.70
CA TYR A 131 10.70 21.19 12.29
C TYR A 131 9.69 22.27 12.69
N GLY A 132 8.54 21.88 13.21
CA GLY A 132 7.48 22.80 13.62
C GLY A 132 6.69 23.38 12.43
N VAL A 133 6.39 24.66 12.51
CA VAL A 133 5.52 25.36 11.53
C VAL A 133 6.23 25.52 10.19
N ILE A 134 5.50 25.30 9.10
CA ILE A 134 6.00 25.54 7.74
C ILE A 134 5.72 27.00 7.37
N GLN A 135 6.71 27.70 6.84
CA GLN A 135 6.50 29.03 6.28
C GLN A 135 5.50 28.98 5.11
N PHE A 136 4.64 29.97 4.99
CA PHE A 136 3.57 30.02 4.00
C PHE A 136 4.05 29.75 2.56
N ARG A 137 5.16 30.37 2.15
CA ARG A 137 5.73 30.16 0.82
C ARG A 137 6.08 28.69 0.56
N ASN A 138 6.77 28.04 1.49
CA ASN A 138 7.17 26.63 1.39
C ASN A 138 5.93 25.71 1.39
N LEU A 139 4.90 26.06 2.17
CA LEU A 139 3.65 25.32 2.17
C LEU A 139 2.97 25.36 0.80
N ILE A 140 2.91 26.54 0.15
CA ILE A 140 2.35 26.66 -1.19
C ILE A 140 3.13 25.79 -2.19
N GLU A 141 4.47 25.88 -2.18
CA GLU A 141 5.31 25.06 -3.07
C GLU A 141 5.09 23.55 -2.87
N MET A 142 4.89 23.10 -1.63
CA MET A 142 4.57 21.69 -1.33
C MET A 142 3.16 21.29 -1.78
N MET A 143 2.20 22.22 -1.76
CA MET A 143 0.80 21.91 -2.08
C MET A 143 0.48 21.96 -3.58
N LEU A 144 1.28 22.66 -4.39
CA LEU A 144 1.04 22.78 -5.83
C LEU A 144 0.98 21.43 -6.56
N PRO A 145 1.94 20.50 -6.39
CA PRO A 145 1.87 19.19 -7.04
C PRO A 145 0.64 18.37 -6.61
N LEU A 146 0.24 18.48 -5.34
CA LEU A 146 -0.97 17.79 -4.83
C LEU A 146 -2.25 18.33 -5.45
N ARG A 147 -2.32 19.67 -5.62
CA ARG A 147 -3.45 20.31 -6.30
C ARG A 147 -3.56 19.84 -7.75
N GLU A 148 -2.46 19.78 -8.49
CA GLU A 148 -2.44 19.31 -9.88
C GLU A 148 -2.85 17.84 -9.98
N ALA A 149 -2.35 17.00 -9.09
CA ALA A 149 -2.73 15.59 -8.99
C ALA A 149 -4.25 15.44 -8.76
N LEU A 150 -4.82 16.22 -7.82
CA LEU A 150 -6.26 16.19 -7.55
C LEU A 150 -7.10 16.67 -8.74
N ILE A 151 -6.67 17.73 -9.44
CA ILE A 151 -7.34 18.20 -10.65
C ILE A 151 -7.39 17.10 -11.71
N GLU A 152 -6.27 16.40 -11.92
CA GLU A 152 -6.22 15.31 -12.89
C GLU A 152 -7.14 14.15 -12.49
N ILE A 153 -7.10 13.70 -11.24
CA ILE A 153 -7.97 12.64 -10.72
C ILE A 153 -9.45 13.01 -10.87
N HIS A 154 -9.82 14.22 -10.45
CA HIS A 154 -11.21 14.70 -10.53
C HIS A 154 -11.68 14.88 -11.98
N SER A 155 -10.80 15.24 -12.91
CA SER A 155 -11.14 15.34 -14.34
C SER A 155 -11.56 14.02 -14.95
N GLN A 156 -11.17 12.90 -14.35
CA GLN A 156 -11.55 11.55 -14.75
C GLN A 156 -12.79 11.02 -14.00
N GLY A 157 -13.47 11.89 -13.23
CA GLY A 157 -14.66 11.51 -12.47
C GLY A 157 -14.39 10.63 -11.26
N LEU A 158 -13.15 10.60 -10.80
CA LEU A 158 -12.73 9.88 -9.60
C LEU A 158 -12.72 10.87 -8.42
N ILE A 159 -13.66 10.68 -7.49
CA ILE A 159 -13.76 11.44 -6.23
C ILE A 159 -13.90 10.45 -5.10
#